data_0bdfe3266715e7b31a5793dc714943db
#
_entry.id   0bdfe3266715e7b31a5793dc714943db
#
_cell.length_a   1.000
_cell.length_b   1.000
_cell.length_c   1.000
_cell.angle_alpha   90.00
_cell.angle_beta   90.00
_cell.angle_gamma   90.00
#
_symmetry.space_group_name_H-M   'P 1'
#
loop_
_entity.id
_entity.type
_entity.pdbx_description
1 polymer ?
#
loop_
_entity_poly.entity_id
_entity_poly.type
_entity_poly.pdbx_seq_one_letter_code
_entity_poly.pdbx_strand_id
1 'polypeptide(L)'
;EISCSLVGSEMCIRDSKEAGDMVSAATVNQSGFIKCEATRVGEDTTLSQIIKMVSDAAATKAPIAKIADRVSGVFVPAVITIAVITTIIWLLTGHPFGYALARGISVLVISCPCALGLATPVAIMVGNGMGAKNGILFKTAVSLEEAGKVQIVALDKTGTITSGQPEVTDILPAEGVTETELLTLACALEKKSEHPLAKAVLKKAEEEKLVAGEVTGFQALPGNGLSAVLGSDKLTGGSMKFISSQTKVSADLDKRAKQLAEQGKTPLLFTRNGKLLGIIAVADVIKEDSPRAVKELQNMGIRVVMLTGDNERTARAIGAQAGVDDVIAGVLPDGKESVIRSLKEQGKVAMVGDGINDAPALTRADIGIAIGAGTDIAIDAADVVLMKSQLSDVPAAVRLSRATLRNIHENLFWAFFYNVIGIPLAAGVWIPIFGWTLNPMFGAAAMSLSSFCVVTNALRLNLFKIHNTARDKAIKNPVTLNITHDENKKEEKENKTMVKVTVNVEGMMCGHCEAHVNKAIQAAFGAEDVVSSHENGTTVFTVPEKVDEAKVEEVIKEAGYEFKGITQE
;
A
#
# COMPACT_ATOMS: atom_id res chain seq x y z
N GLU A 1 -7.66 -9.95 -33.04
CA GLU A 1 -6.32 -9.49 -32.66
C GLU A 1 -6.46 -8.22 -31.81
N ILE A 2 -6.63 -8.39 -30.51
CA ILE A 2 -6.21 -7.33 -29.60
C ILE A 2 -4.71 -7.41 -29.63
N SER A 3 -4.17 -6.70 -30.60
CA SER A 3 -2.78 -6.66 -30.93
C SER A 3 -1.97 -6.28 -29.69
N CYS A 4 -0.84 -6.96 -29.48
CA CYS A 4 0.24 -6.52 -28.59
C CYS A 4 0.66 -5.04 -28.77
N SER A 5 0.12 -4.33 -29.73
CA SER A 5 0.31 -2.90 -29.94
C SER A 5 -0.38 -2.00 -28.92
N LEU A 6 -1.32 -2.51 -28.11
CA LEU A 6 -1.95 -1.77 -27.01
C LEU A 6 -1.17 -1.90 -25.68
N VAL A 7 -0.32 -2.92 -25.56
CA VAL A 7 0.61 -3.11 -24.46
C VAL A 7 1.97 -3.25 -25.14
N GLY A 8 2.97 -2.47 -24.78
CA GLY A 8 4.27 -2.46 -25.44
C GLY A 8 4.77 -3.88 -25.75
N SER A 9 5.48 -4.05 -26.84
CA SER A 9 5.90 -5.34 -27.45
C SER A 9 6.60 -6.33 -26.48
N GLU A 10 7.06 -5.87 -25.34
CA GLU A 10 7.77 -6.65 -24.31
C GLU A 10 6.84 -7.37 -23.34
N MET A 11 5.52 -7.21 -23.43
CA MET A 11 4.55 -7.71 -22.44
C MET A 11 3.53 -8.71 -23.01
N CYS A 12 3.73 -9.23 -24.21
CA CYS A 12 2.93 -10.32 -24.74
C CYS A 12 3.47 -11.66 -24.22
N ILE A 13 3.01 -12.07 -23.05
CA ILE A 13 3.31 -13.39 -22.51
C ILE A 13 2.36 -14.40 -23.17
N ARG A 14 2.93 -15.39 -23.84
CA ARG A 14 2.21 -16.57 -24.28
C ARG A 14 2.33 -17.60 -23.17
N ASP A 15 1.20 -18.01 -22.63
CA ASP A 15 1.10 -18.94 -21.55
C ASP A 15 0.31 -20.17 -21.98
N SER A 16 0.78 -21.36 -21.63
CA SER A 16 0.04 -22.61 -21.84
C SER A 16 -0.95 -22.81 -20.71
N LYS A 17 -2.17 -23.19 -21.05
CA LYS A 17 -3.26 -23.42 -20.09
C LYS A 17 -3.67 -24.88 -20.09
N GLU A 18 -3.83 -25.44 -18.90
CA GLU A 18 -4.29 -26.81 -18.64
C GLU A 18 -5.68 -26.80 -17.98
N ALA A 19 -6.24 -28.00 -17.78
CA ALA A 19 -7.55 -28.14 -17.14
C ALA A 19 -7.48 -27.67 -15.67
N GLY A 20 -8.32 -26.70 -15.30
CA GLY A 20 -8.34 -26.06 -13.98
C GLY A 20 -7.71 -24.66 -13.93
N ASP A 21 -6.98 -24.27 -14.96
CA ASP A 21 -6.35 -22.95 -15.02
C ASP A 21 -7.35 -21.82 -15.27
N MET A 22 -7.08 -20.67 -14.67
CA MET A 22 -7.85 -19.47 -14.89
C MET A 22 -7.49 -18.83 -16.24
N VAL A 23 -8.51 -18.46 -17.02
CA VAL A 23 -8.37 -17.67 -18.24
C VAL A 23 -9.04 -16.32 -18.07
N SER A 24 -8.36 -15.26 -18.48
CA SER A 24 -8.85 -13.89 -18.33
C SER A 24 -9.63 -13.44 -19.58
N ALA A 25 -10.66 -12.64 -19.39
CA ALA A 25 -11.37 -11.97 -20.48
C ALA A 25 -10.39 -11.14 -21.33
N ALA A 26 -10.68 -11.00 -22.61
CA ALA A 26 -9.85 -10.29 -23.59
C ALA A 26 -8.49 -10.95 -23.92
N THR A 27 -8.22 -12.19 -23.46
CA THR A 27 -7.12 -13.00 -23.97
C THR A 27 -7.52 -13.75 -25.24
N VAL A 28 -6.56 -14.02 -26.11
CA VAL A 28 -6.81 -14.69 -27.40
C VAL A 28 -6.19 -16.09 -27.38
N ASN A 29 -7.01 -17.11 -27.58
CA ASN A 29 -6.52 -18.48 -27.77
C ASN A 29 -5.74 -18.58 -29.09
N GLN A 30 -4.46 -18.88 -29.02
CA GLN A 30 -3.58 -18.96 -30.18
C GLN A 30 -3.61 -20.35 -30.85
N SER A 31 -3.80 -21.41 -30.08
CA SER A 31 -3.84 -22.78 -30.58
C SER A 31 -4.61 -23.70 -29.61
N GLY A 32 -5.19 -24.79 -30.14
CA GLY A 32 -5.96 -25.74 -29.37
C GLY A 32 -7.42 -25.31 -29.16
N PHE A 33 -8.17 -26.21 -28.54
CA PHE A 33 -9.56 -25.97 -28.14
C PHE A 33 -9.65 -25.98 -26.62
N ILE A 34 -10.25 -24.94 -26.06
CA ILE A 34 -10.51 -24.84 -24.61
C ILE A 34 -12.01 -24.68 -24.35
N LYS A 35 -12.51 -25.29 -23.29
CA LYS A 35 -13.86 -25.11 -22.76
C LYS A 35 -13.74 -24.44 -21.41
N CYS A 36 -14.30 -23.27 -21.27
CA CYS A 36 -14.22 -22.46 -20.04
C CYS A 36 -15.60 -22.30 -19.42
N GLU A 37 -15.65 -22.25 -18.10
CA GLU A 37 -16.82 -21.85 -17.33
C GLU A 37 -16.66 -20.39 -16.93
N ALA A 38 -17.71 -19.58 -17.16
CA ALA A 38 -17.67 -18.18 -16.77
C ALA A 38 -17.89 -18.08 -15.25
N THR A 39 -16.89 -17.58 -14.53
CA THR A 39 -16.94 -17.37 -13.08
C THR A 39 -17.57 -16.03 -12.70
N ARG A 40 -17.47 -15.03 -13.59
CA ARG A 40 -18.08 -13.70 -13.42
C ARG A 40 -18.71 -13.26 -14.74
N VAL A 41 -19.89 -12.66 -14.70
CA VAL A 41 -20.64 -12.22 -15.90
C VAL A 41 -21.20 -10.81 -15.70
N GLY A 42 -21.49 -10.12 -16.81
CA GLY A 42 -22.10 -8.79 -16.77
C GLY A 42 -21.21 -7.72 -16.13
N GLU A 43 -21.75 -6.99 -15.17
CA GLU A 43 -21.03 -5.90 -14.49
C GLU A 43 -19.92 -6.39 -13.57
N ASP A 44 -19.96 -7.64 -13.14
CA ASP A 44 -18.97 -8.23 -12.23
C ASP A 44 -17.69 -8.71 -12.93
N THR A 45 -17.65 -8.63 -14.28
CA THR A 45 -16.43 -8.97 -15.01
C THR A 45 -15.30 -7.97 -14.71
N THR A 46 -14.05 -8.45 -14.67
CA THR A 46 -12.87 -7.61 -14.47
C THR A 46 -12.83 -6.44 -15.45
N LEU A 47 -13.22 -6.67 -16.71
CA LEU A 47 -13.27 -5.61 -17.72
C LEU A 47 -14.32 -4.55 -17.39
N SER A 48 -15.52 -4.94 -16.96
CA SER A 48 -16.58 -4.01 -16.55
C SER A 48 -16.18 -3.21 -15.33
N GLN A 49 -15.51 -3.82 -14.35
CA GLN A 49 -14.96 -3.14 -13.17
C GLN A 49 -13.89 -2.11 -13.55
N ILE A 50 -12.97 -2.45 -14.48
CA ILE A 50 -11.97 -1.51 -14.99
C ILE A 50 -12.65 -0.32 -15.69
N ILE A 51 -13.63 -0.58 -16.57
CA ILE A 51 -14.38 0.47 -17.28
C ILE A 51 -15.08 1.38 -16.26
N LYS A 52 -15.71 0.81 -15.24
CA LYS A 52 -16.37 1.56 -14.18
C LYS A 52 -15.39 2.43 -13.40
N MET A 53 -14.26 1.88 -12.93
CA MET A 53 -13.24 2.65 -12.21
C MET A 53 -12.70 3.82 -13.05
N VAL A 54 -12.43 3.61 -14.34
CA VAL A 54 -11.96 4.69 -15.23
C VAL A 54 -13.04 5.75 -15.42
N SER A 55 -14.31 5.35 -15.56
CA SER A 55 -15.44 6.26 -15.68
C SER A 55 -15.67 7.07 -14.41
N ASP A 56 -15.66 6.42 -13.24
CA ASP A 56 -15.84 7.06 -11.95
C ASP A 56 -14.69 8.04 -11.64
N ALA A 57 -13.45 7.66 -11.99
CA ALA A 57 -12.31 8.55 -11.87
C ALA A 57 -12.45 9.82 -12.75
N ALA A 58 -13.00 9.70 -13.94
CA ALA A 58 -13.27 10.85 -14.81
C ALA A 58 -14.41 11.75 -14.28
N ALA A 59 -15.38 11.16 -13.55
CA ALA A 59 -16.53 11.90 -12.98
C ALA A 59 -16.18 12.66 -11.70
N THR A 60 -15.13 12.27 -10.96
CA THR A 60 -14.75 12.92 -9.70
C THR A 60 -13.95 14.20 -9.94
N LYS A 61 -14.20 15.24 -9.12
CA LYS A 61 -13.45 16.49 -9.19
C LYS A 61 -12.20 16.43 -8.31
N ALA A 62 -11.02 16.54 -8.93
CA ALA A 62 -9.76 16.70 -8.23
C ALA A 62 -9.70 17.99 -7.40
N PRO A 63 -8.95 18.05 -6.29
CA PRO A 63 -8.74 19.27 -5.49
C PRO A 63 -8.24 20.46 -6.33
N ILE A 64 -7.36 20.22 -7.28
CA ILE A 64 -6.85 21.27 -8.19
C ILE A 64 -7.96 21.87 -9.08
N ALA A 65 -8.99 21.09 -9.44
CA ALA A 65 -10.15 21.62 -10.16
C ALA A 65 -10.97 22.58 -9.30
N LYS A 66 -11.09 22.32 -7.99
CA LYS A 66 -11.76 23.22 -7.03
C LYS A 66 -11.01 24.55 -6.90
N ILE A 67 -9.68 24.54 -7.01
CA ILE A 67 -8.87 25.76 -7.02
C ILE A 67 -9.13 26.56 -8.29
N ALA A 68 -9.17 25.90 -9.45
CA ALA A 68 -9.50 26.53 -10.71
C ALA A 68 -10.91 27.17 -10.71
N ASP A 69 -11.91 26.46 -10.15
CA ASP A 69 -13.28 26.96 -9.98
C ASP A 69 -13.31 28.22 -9.08
N ARG A 70 -12.55 28.24 -7.97
CA ARG A 70 -12.45 29.40 -7.07
C ARG A 70 -11.79 30.59 -7.75
N VAL A 71 -10.72 30.37 -8.49
CA VAL A 71 -10.05 31.41 -9.26
C VAL A 71 -10.98 31.99 -10.31
N SER A 72 -11.74 31.16 -11.02
CA SER A 72 -12.76 31.62 -11.98
C SER A 72 -13.84 32.45 -11.31
N GLY A 73 -14.25 32.11 -10.09
CA GLY A 73 -15.23 32.87 -9.30
C GLY A 73 -14.81 34.32 -8.97
N VAL A 74 -13.49 34.59 -8.89
CA VAL A 74 -12.93 35.92 -8.71
C VAL A 74 -12.66 36.60 -10.06
N PHE A 75 -12.16 35.84 -11.02
CA PHE A 75 -11.75 36.34 -12.34
C PHE A 75 -12.93 36.91 -13.12
N VAL A 76 -14.08 36.24 -13.16
CA VAL A 76 -15.24 36.70 -13.94
C VAL A 76 -15.79 38.04 -13.47
N PRO A 77 -16.05 38.27 -12.17
CA PRO A 77 -16.44 39.63 -11.68
C PRO A 77 -15.39 40.71 -11.97
N ALA A 78 -14.09 40.36 -11.84
CA ALA A 78 -13.01 41.31 -12.14
C ALA A 78 -13.03 41.74 -13.62
N VAL A 79 -13.21 40.78 -14.54
CA VAL A 79 -13.28 41.07 -15.98
C VAL A 79 -14.51 41.90 -16.34
N ILE A 80 -15.67 41.60 -15.74
CA ILE A 80 -16.89 42.41 -15.94
C ILE A 80 -16.62 43.86 -15.49
N THR A 81 -15.99 44.05 -14.34
CA THR A 81 -15.62 45.38 -13.84
C THR A 81 -14.66 46.10 -14.80
N ILE A 82 -13.64 45.42 -15.31
CA ILE A 82 -12.70 45.97 -16.31
C ILE A 82 -13.44 46.36 -17.59
N ALA A 83 -14.38 45.53 -18.07
CA ALA A 83 -15.15 45.83 -19.26
C ALA A 83 -16.03 47.09 -19.09
N VAL A 84 -16.69 47.24 -17.94
CA VAL A 84 -17.49 48.42 -17.61
C VAL A 84 -16.60 49.69 -17.53
N ILE A 85 -15.49 49.60 -16.80
CA ILE A 85 -14.52 50.68 -16.67
C ILE A 85 -13.99 51.08 -18.06
N THR A 86 -13.62 50.11 -18.89
CA THR A 86 -13.15 50.35 -20.27
C THR A 86 -14.18 51.09 -21.08
N THR A 87 -15.46 50.70 -21.02
CA THR A 87 -16.55 51.39 -21.74
C THR A 87 -16.70 52.84 -21.27
N ILE A 88 -16.67 53.06 -19.94
CA ILE A 88 -16.78 54.39 -19.36
C ILE A 88 -15.59 55.29 -19.79
N ILE A 89 -14.38 54.80 -19.75
CA ILE A 89 -13.17 55.57 -20.15
C ILE A 89 -13.28 55.98 -21.61
N TRP A 90 -13.65 55.09 -22.52
CA TRP A 90 -13.78 55.44 -23.94
C TRP A 90 -14.94 56.41 -24.21
N LEU A 91 -16.02 56.39 -23.43
CA LEU A 91 -17.08 57.41 -23.49
C LEU A 91 -16.57 58.78 -23.01
N LEU A 92 -15.82 58.81 -21.91
CA LEU A 92 -15.27 60.05 -21.36
C LEU A 92 -14.20 60.68 -22.29
N THR A 93 -13.54 59.90 -23.12
CA THR A 93 -12.60 60.39 -24.15
C THR A 93 -13.28 60.91 -25.41
N GLY A 94 -14.64 60.98 -25.42
CA GLY A 94 -15.40 61.61 -26.51
C GLY A 94 -15.71 60.67 -27.70
N HIS A 95 -15.51 59.37 -27.56
CA HIS A 95 -15.82 58.40 -28.61
C HIS A 95 -17.33 58.04 -28.63
N PRO A 96 -17.89 57.68 -29.80
CA PRO A 96 -19.28 57.25 -29.91
C PRO A 96 -19.58 56.03 -29.01
N PHE A 97 -20.81 55.96 -28.48
CA PHE A 97 -21.27 54.87 -27.60
C PHE A 97 -21.00 53.47 -28.18
N GLY A 98 -21.28 53.28 -29.47
CA GLY A 98 -21.04 52.00 -30.15
C GLY A 98 -19.56 51.59 -30.16
N TYR A 99 -18.63 52.55 -30.29
CA TYR A 99 -17.19 52.29 -30.22
C TYR A 99 -16.76 51.91 -28.81
N ALA A 100 -17.19 52.68 -27.79
CA ALA A 100 -16.88 52.38 -26.39
C ALA A 100 -17.43 51.04 -25.95
N LEU A 101 -18.68 50.74 -26.32
CA LEU A 101 -19.33 49.44 -26.02
C LEU A 101 -18.60 48.29 -26.69
N ALA A 102 -18.17 48.45 -27.95
CA ALA A 102 -17.41 47.43 -28.66
C ALA A 102 -16.09 47.07 -27.97
N ARG A 103 -15.41 48.06 -27.32
CA ARG A 103 -14.18 47.80 -26.52
C ARG A 103 -14.50 46.98 -25.26
N GLY A 104 -15.57 47.35 -24.52
CA GLY A 104 -16.03 46.59 -23.36
C GLY A 104 -16.42 45.15 -23.71
N ILE A 105 -17.18 44.98 -24.80
CA ILE A 105 -17.53 43.62 -25.29
C ILE A 105 -16.29 42.85 -25.71
N SER A 106 -15.31 43.47 -26.35
CA SER A 106 -14.04 42.83 -26.73
C SER A 106 -13.28 42.28 -25.52
N VAL A 107 -13.29 43.02 -24.39
CA VAL A 107 -12.72 42.57 -23.10
C VAL A 107 -13.45 41.32 -22.60
N LEU A 108 -14.79 41.33 -22.62
CA LEU A 108 -15.57 40.16 -22.18
C LEU A 108 -15.34 38.94 -23.06
N VAL A 109 -15.28 39.12 -24.38
CA VAL A 109 -15.08 38.01 -25.32
C VAL A 109 -13.72 37.35 -25.14
N ILE A 110 -12.64 38.15 -25.08
CA ILE A 110 -11.28 37.58 -24.98
C ILE A 110 -11.03 36.90 -23.62
N SER A 111 -11.76 37.33 -22.60
CA SER A 111 -11.59 36.85 -21.22
C SER A 111 -12.39 35.57 -20.91
N CYS A 112 -12.99 34.92 -21.90
CA CYS A 112 -13.71 33.68 -21.66
C CYS A 112 -12.80 32.65 -21.00
N PRO A 113 -13.17 32.10 -19.82
CA PRO A 113 -12.36 31.09 -19.12
C PRO A 113 -12.56 29.67 -19.68
N CYS A 114 -12.92 29.53 -20.97
CA CYS A 114 -13.24 28.25 -21.59
C CYS A 114 -12.09 27.24 -21.52
N ALA A 115 -10.86 27.70 -21.78
CA ALA A 115 -9.66 26.87 -21.69
C ALA A 115 -9.36 26.45 -20.23
N LEU A 116 -9.66 27.31 -19.26
CA LEU A 116 -9.49 27.01 -17.83
C LEU A 116 -10.40 25.86 -17.38
N GLY A 117 -11.66 25.86 -17.84
CA GLY A 117 -12.61 24.79 -17.53
C GLY A 117 -12.21 23.44 -18.12
N LEU A 118 -11.45 23.39 -19.23
CA LEU A 118 -10.99 22.17 -19.88
C LEU A 118 -9.62 21.70 -19.37
N ALA A 119 -8.82 22.60 -18.80
CA ALA A 119 -7.42 22.35 -18.45
C ALA A 119 -7.22 21.12 -17.53
N THR A 120 -8.04 21.00 -16.50
CA THR A 120 -7.96 19.91 -15.52
C THR A 120 -8.66 18.63 -15.98
N PRO A 121 -9.94 18.64 -16.40
CA PRO A 121 -10.65 17.39 -16.75
C PRO A 121 -9.99 16.63 -17.89
N VAL A 122 -9.54 17.31 -18.94
CA VAL A 122 -8.92 16.64 -20.09
C VAL A 122 -7.60 16.01 -19.71
N ALA A 123 -6.75 16.69 -18.93
CA ALA A 123 -5.48 16.12 -18.47
C ALA A 123 -5.68 14.91 -17.54
N ILE A 124 -6.66 14.96 -16.63
CA ILE A 124 -7.02 13.83 -15.77
C ILE A 124 -7.53 12.65 -16.58
N MET A 125 -8.43 12.89 -17.54
CA MET A 125 -8.97 11.84 -18.40
C MET A 125 -7.85 11.14 -19.19
N VAL A 126 -6.93 11.89 -19.79
CA VAL A 126 -5.79 11.34 -20.52
C VAL A 126 -4.83 10.61 -19.57
N GLY A 127 -4.56 11.18 -18.37
CA GLY A 127 -3.72 10.58 -17.35
C GLY A 127 -4.27 9.24 -16.86
N ASN A 128 -5.57 9.18 -16.52
CA ASN A 128 -6.24 7.94 -16.14
C ASN A 128 -6.24 6.91 -17.27
N GLY A 129 -6.50 7.35 -18.51
CA GLY A 129 -6.44 6.48 -19.68
C GLY A 129 -5.04 5.88 -19.89
N MET A 130 -3.98 6.67 -19.66
CA MET A 130 -2.60 6.18 -19.70
C MET A 130 -2.29 5.22 -18.56
N GLY A 131 -2.79 5.49 -17.36
CA GLY A 131 -2.69 4.58 -16.22
C GLY A 131 -3.35 3.24 -16.54
N ALA A 132 -4.62 3.24 -16.92
CA ALA A 132 -5.38 2.04 -17.25
C ALA A 132 -4.72 1.21 -18.36
N LYS A 133 -4.20 1.86 -19.41
CA LYS A 133 -3.46 1.21 -20.50
C LYS A 133 -2.21 0.47 -20.02
N ASN A 134 -1.61 0.90 -18.92
CA ASN A 134 -0.43 0.29 -18.33
C ASN A 134 -0.76 -0.61 -17.12
N GLY A 135 -2.04 -0.81 -16.79
CA GLY A 135 -2.48 -1.62 -15.67
C GLY A 135 -2.44 -0.89 -14.32
N ILE A 136 -2.42 0.45 -14.34
CA ILE A 136 -2.49 1.30 -13.15
C ILE A 136 -3.85 1.99 -13.14
N LEU A 137 -4.73 1.62 -12.21
CA LEU A 137 -6.10 2.13 -12.13
C LEU A 137 -6.24 3.08 -10.94
N PHE A 138 -6.51 4.35 -11.22
CA PHE A 138 -6.86 5.33 -10.20
C PHE A 138 -8.38 5.36 -10.04
N LYS A 139 -8.89 5.13 -8.85
CA LYS A 139 -10.34 5.12 -8.60
C LYS A 139 -10.98 6.50 -8.69
N THR A 140 -10.22 7.54 -8.40
CA THR A 140 -10.71 8.91 -8.40
C THR A 140 -9.67 9.87 -8.98
N ALA A 141 -10.13 11.05 -9.43
CA ALA A 141 -9.23 12.13 -9.81
C ALA A 141 -8.39 12.64 -8.61
N VAL A 142 -8.92 12.49 -7.39
CA VAL A 142 -8.18 12.80 -6.15
C VAL A 142 -7.02 11.84 -5.98
N SER A 143 -7.25 10.55 -6.17
CA SER A 143 -6.22 9.51 -6.07
C SER A 143 -5.06 9.76 -7.06
N LEU A 144 -5.40 10.15 -8.31
CA LEU A 144 -4.39 10.54 -9.30
C LEU A 144 -3.60 11.77 -8.84
N GLU A 145 -4.24 12.78 -8.23
CA GLU A 145 -3.57 13.98 -7.76
C GLU A 145 -2.67 13.70 -6.54
N GLU A 146 -3.18 12.99 -5.53
CA GLU A 146 -2.47 12.74 -4.28
C GLU A 146 -1.28 11.78 -4.44
N ALA A 147 -1.37 10.79 -5.34
CA ALA A 147 -0.27 9.87 -5.62
C ALA A 147 1.05 10.58 -6.00
N GLY A 148 0.97 11.73 -6.68
CA GLY A 148 2.16 12.52 -7.04
C GLY A 148 2.80 13.30 -5.90
N LYS A 149 2.07 13.48 -4.80
CA LYS A 149 2.47 14.27 -3.62
C LYS A 149 3.06 13.42 -2.50
N VAL A 150 3.12 12.10 -2.68
CA VAL A 150 3.62 11.14 -1.70
C VAL A 150 5.08 11.44 -1.34
N GLN A 151 5.38 11.38 -0.04
CA GLN A 151 6.70 11.60 0.55
C GLN A 151 7.26 10.35 1.21
N ILE A 152 6.37 9.46 1.68
CA ILE A 152 6.68 8.20 2.35
C ILE A 152 5.89 7.10 1.65
N VAL A 153 6.56 6.00 1.30
CA VAL A 153 5.91 4.78 0.80
C VAL A 153 6.13 3.67 1.82
N ALA A 154 5.05 3.23 2.43
CA ALA A 154 5.03 2.09 3.31
C ALA A 154 4.66 0.84 2.49
N LEU A 155 5.54 -0.15 2.48
CA LEU A 155 5.39 -1.40 1.73
C LEU A 155 5.11 -2.55 2.70
N ASP A 156 4.04 -3.29 2.50
CA ASP A 156 3.95 -4.60 3.14
C ASP A 156 5.06 -5.52 2.60
N LYS A 157 5.47 -6.49 3.39
CA LYS A 157 6.47 -7.48 2.95
C LYS A 157 5.87 -8.49 1.98
N THR A 158 4.88 -9.24 2.47
CA THR A 158 4.34 -10.45 1.83
C THR A 158 3.47 -10.10 0.62
N GLY A 159 3.72 -10.74 -0.55
CA GLY A 159 2.95 -10.45 -1.77
C GLY A 159 3.28 -9.09 -2.42
N THR A 160 3.89 -8.16 -1.68
CA THR A 160 4.25 -6.81 -2.14
C THR A 160 5.74 -6.71 -2.52
N ILE A 161 6.65 -6.77 -1.54
CA ILE A 161 8.10 -6.84 -1.78
C ILE A 161 8.50 -8.23 -2.23
N THR A 162 7.89 -9.25 -1.62
CA THR A 162 8.11 -10.67 -1.91
C THR A 162 7.00 -11.23 -2.80
N SER A 163 7.21 -12.43 -3.33
CA SER A 163 6.22 -13.09 -4.22
C SER A 163 4.93 -13.49 -3.50
N GLY A 164 4.96 -13.61 -2.17
CA GLY A 164 3.87 -14.16 -1.35
C GLY A 164 3.73 -15.67 -1.49
N GLN A 165 4.58 -16.31 -2.27
CA GLN A 165 4.64 -17.75 -2.47
C GLN A 165 5.99 -18.26 -1.97
N PRO A 166 6.02 -19.07 -0.88
CA PRO A 166 7.25 -19.67 -0.42
C PRO A 166 7.88 -20.57 -1.50
N GLU A 167 9.20 -20.49 -1.67
CA GLU A 167 9.97 -21.32 -2.58
C GLU A 167 11.13 -22.00 -1.85
N VAL A 168 11.57 -23.17 -2.35
CA VAL A 168 12.76 -23.84 -1.86
C VAL A 168 13.99 -23.06 -2.33
N THR A 169 14.77 -22.53 -1.39
CA THR A 169 15.97 -21.72 -1.69
C THR A 169 17.28 -22.48 -1.53
N ASP A 170 17.31 -23.46 -0.62
CA ASP A 170 18.52 -24.26 -0.34
C ASP A 170 18.12 -25.69 0.00
N ILE A 171 18.94 -26.63 -0.48
CA ILE A 171 18.85 -28.04 -0.17
C ILE A 171 20.21 -28.48 0.37
N LEU A 172 20.27 -28.87 1.63
CA LEU A 172 21.49 -29.26 2.32
C LEU A 172 21.38 -30.72 2.79
N PRO A 173 21.83 -31.70 2.00
CA PRO A 173 21.78 -33.10 2.37
C PRO A 173 22.75 -33.41 3.51
N ALA A 174 22.42 -34.38 4.34
CA ALA A 174 23.30 -34.98 5.34
C ALA A 174 24.36 -35.87 4.66
N GLU A 175 25.41 -36.21 5.41
CA GLU A 175 26.49 -37.05 4.90
C GLU A 175 25.95 -38.41 4.38
N GLY A 176 26.28 -38.73 3.11
CA GLY A 176 25.86 -39.95 2.43
C GLY A 176 24.44 -39.90 1.84
N VAL A 177 23.77 -38.74 1.81
CA VAL A 177 22.47 -38.53 1.18
C VAL A 177 22.66 -37.59 -0.02
N THR A 178 21.96 -37.84 -1.12
CA THR A 178 21.96 -36.92 -2.27
C THR A 178 20.83 -35.90 -2.16
N GLU A 179 20.98 -34.72 -2.83
CA GLU A 179 19.92 -33.71 -2.89
C GLU A 179 18.62 -34.27 -3.47
N THR A 180 18.74 -35.11 -4.53
CA THR A 180 17.60 -35.76 -5.18
C THR A 180 16.89 -36.74 -4.23
N GLU A 181 17.63 -37.51 -3.42
CA GLU A 181 17.04 -38.41 -2.43
C GLU A 181 16.31 -37.64 -1.34
N LEU A 182 16.94 -36.58 -0.80
CA LEU A 182 16.34 -35.73 0.23
C LEU A 182 15.04 -35.09 -0.30
N LEU A 183 15.08 -34.49 -1.49
CA LEU A 183 13.92 -33.81 -2.08
C LEU A 183 12.80 -34.82 -2.42
N THR A 184 13.13 -36.02 -2.94
CA THR A 184 12.15 -37.06 -3.26
C THR A 184 11.41 -37.53 -2.01
N LEU A 185 12.14 -37.81 -0.91
CA LEU A 185 11.55 -38.28 0.35
C LEU A 185 10.77 -37.17 1.07
N ALA A 186 11.27 -35.94 1.02
CA ALA A 186 10.53 -34.75 1.51
C ALA A 186 9.23 -34.54 0.73
N CYS A 187 9.27 -34.65 -0.60
CA CYS A 187 8.09 -34.54 -1.46
C CYS A 187 7.06 -35.66 -1.14
N ALA A 188 7.50 -36.90 -0.93
CA ALA A 188 6.62 -38.00 -0.54
C ALA A 188 5.89 -37.72 0.78
N LEU A 189 6.59 -37.16 1.77
CA LEU A 189 6.04 -36.78 3.07
C LEU A 189 5.07 -35.61 2.98
N GLU A 190 5.43 -34.53 2.20
CA GLU A 190 4.67 -33.29 2.09
C GLU A 190 3.46 -33.38 1.14
N LYS A 191 3.37 -34.43 0.29
CA LYS A 191 2.31 -34.62 -0.72
C LYS A 191 0.88 -34.55 -0.16
N LYS A 192 0.70 -34.92 1.12
CA LYS A 192 -0.60 -34.88 1.81
C LYS A 192 -0.78 -33.72 2.75
N SER A 193 0.18 -32.76 2.76
CA SER A 193 0.15 -31.57 3.58
C SER A 193 -0.46 -30.39 2.80
N GLU A 194 -1.37 -29.65 3.42
CA GLU A 194 -1.94 -28.43 2.85
C GLU A 194 -1.14 -27.18 3.22
N HIS A 195 -0.05 -27.34 3.97
CA HIS A 195 0.74 -26.21 4.45
C HIS A 195 1.44 -25.48 3.29
N PRO A 196 1.52 -24.13 3.29
CA PRO A 196 2.20 -23.38 2.23
C PRO A 196 3.66 -23.80 1.99
N LEU A 197 4.39 -24.19 3.04
CA LEU A 197 5.78 -24.69 2.90
C LEU A 197 5.83 -26.04 2.17
N ALA A 198 4.81 -26.89 2.33
CA ALA A 198 4.71 -28.15 1.58
C ALA A 198 4.58 -27.88 0.07
N LYS A 199 3.75 -26.91 -0.32
CA LYS A 199 3.59 -26.52 -1.73
C LYS A 199 4.92 -26.12 -2.37
N ALA A 200 5.80 -25.43 -1.62
CA ALA A 200 7.13 -25.07 -2.09
C ALA A 200 7.99 -26.30 -2.39
N VAL A 201 7.98 -27.31 -1.50
CA VAL A 201 8.74 -28.55 -1.68
C VAL A 201 8.19 -29.35 -2.86
N LEU A 202 6.85 -29.44 -3.01
CA LEU A 202 6.20 -30.11 -4.12
C LEU A 202 6.52 -29.45 -5.47
N LYS A 203 6.41 -28.11 -5.54
CA LYS A 203 6.76 -27.34 -6.74
C LYS A 203 8.20 -27.59 -7.17
N LYS A 204 9.14 -27.57 -6.22
CA LYS A 204 10.55 -27.83 -6.50
C LYS A 204 10.80 -29.24 -7.01
N ALA A 205 10.13 -30.25 -6.42
CA ALA A 205 10.22 -31.63 -6.88
C ALA A 205 9.64 -31.81 -8.29
N GLU A 206 8.57 -31.10 -8.64
CA GLU A 206 7.96 -31.10 -9.97
C GLU A 206 8.88 -30.48 -11.02
N GLU A 207 9.51 -29.33 -10.72
CA GLU A 207 10.52 -28.69 -11.57
C GLU A 207 11.68 -29.64 -11.90
N GLU A 208 12.10 -30.45 -10.93
CA GLU A 208 13.15 -31.47 -11.08
C GLU A 208 12.63 -32.80 -11.64
N LYS A 209 11.32 -32.87 -11.97
CA LYS A 209 10.65 -34.06 -12.53
C LYS A 209 10.80 -35.30 -11.65
N LEU A 210 10.80 -35.14 -10.33
CA LEU A 210 10.93 -36.22 -9.37
C LEU A 210 9.58 -36.87 -9.12
N VAL A 211 9.57 -38.22 -9.09
CA VAL A 211 8.37 -38.99 -8.77
C VAL A 211 8.45 -39.47 -7.33
N ALA A 212 7.60 -38.91 -6.48
CA ALA A 212 7.53 -39.30 -5.07
C ALA A 212 6.60 -40.51 -4.88
N GLY A 213 7.05 -41.48 -4.04
CA GLY A 213 6.24 -42.62 -3.64
C GLY A 213 5.04 -42.21 -2.78
N GLU A 214 4.03 -43.10 -2.71
CA GLU A 214 2.87 -42.88 -1.85
C GLU A 214 3.15 -43.26 -0.40
N VAL A 215 2.83 -42.38 0.53
CA VAL A 215 2.97 -42.60 1.97
C VAL A 215 1.66 -43.07 2.60
N THR A 216 1.77 -43.90 3.62
CA THR A 216 0.68 -44.34 4.48
C THR A 216 0.84 -43.82 5.90
N GLY A 217 -0.21 -43.83 6.71
CA GLY A 217 -0.13 -43.40 8.11
C GLY A 217 0.30 -41.94 8.29
N PHE A 218 -0.06 -41.05 7.35
CA PHE A 218 0.25 -39.63 7.43
C PHE A 218 -0.38 -39.00 8.67
N GLN A 219 0.41 -38.27 9.43
CA GLN A 219 0.01 -37.53 10.60
C GLN A 219 0.64 -36.14 10.58
N ALA A 220 -0.20 -35.08 10.62
CA ALA A 220 0.24 -33.74 10.89
C ALA A 220 0.35 -33.55 12.42
N LEU A 221 1.49 -33.03 12.88
CA LEU A 221 1.80 -32.76 14.29
C LEU A 221 1.79 -31.23 14.50
N PRO A 222 0.67 -30.62 14.93
CA PRO A 222 0.53 -29.17 14.99
C PRO A 222 1.69 -28.52 15.75
N GLY A 223 2.29 -27.47 15.14
CA GLY A 223 3.42 -26.74 15.69
C GLY A 223 4.79 -27.46 15.64
N ASN A 224 4.85 -28.72 15.24
CA ASN A 224 6.06 -29.53 15.22
C ASN A 224 6.49 -29.95 13.80
N GLY A 225 5.63 -30.64 13.08
CA GLY A 225 5.96 -31.16 11.75
C GLY A 225 5.02 -32.24 11.28
N LEU A 226 5.54 -33.18 10.49
CA LEU A 226 4.82 -34.27 9.82
C LEU A 226 5.48 -35.62 10.09
N SER A 227 4.68 -36.66 10.07
CA SER A 227 5.17 -38.07 10.10
C SER A 227 4.35 -38.94 9.15
N ALA A 228 4.99 -39.83 8.43
CA ALA A 228 4.34 -40.82 7.57
C ALA A 228 5.24 -42.05 7.38
N VAL A 229 4.72 -43.08 6.72
CA VAL A 229 5.44 -44.32 6.40
C VAL A 229 5.47 -44.51 4.89
N LEU A 230 6.68 -44.66 4.33
CA LEU A 230 6.91 -44.99 2.93
C LEU A 230 7.44 -46.44 2.82
N GLY A 231 6.60 -47.36 2.41
CA GLY A 231 6.93 -48.79 2.46
C GLY A 231 7.18 -49.27 3.89
N SER A 232 8.43 -49.57 4.24
CA SER A 232 8.88 -49.93 5.59
C SER A 232 9.52 -48.77 6.36
N ASP A 233 9.78 -47.65 5.69
CA ASP A 233 10.55 -46.53 6.26
C ASP A 233 9.64 -45.49 6.89
N LYS A 234 9.92 -45.14 8.14
CA LYS A 234 9.26 -43.99 8.82
C LYS A 234 9.93 -42.70 8.42
N LEU A 235 9.19 -41.81 7.78
CA LEU A 235 9.61 -40.46 7.44
C LEU A 235 9.07 -39.47 8.48
N THR A 236 9.91 -38.53 8.86
CA THR A 236 9.49 -37.39 9.72
C THR A 236 10.11 -36.11 9.20
N GLY A 237 9.34 -35.06 9.14
CA GLY A 237 9.81 -33.73 8.71
C GLY A 237 9.24 -32.63 9.61
N GLY A 238 9.98 -31.55 9.80
CA GLY A 238 9.49 -30.45 10.61
C GLY A 238 10.54 -29.46 11.08
N SER A 239 10.18 -28.68 12.09
CA SER A 239 11.02 -27.63 12.62
C SER A 239 12.31 -28.15 13.25
N MET A 240 13.36 -27.31 13.27
CA MET A 240 14.63 -27.62 13.94
C MET A 240 14.42 -28.12 15.38
N LYS A 241 13.59 -27.40 16.15
CA LYS A 241 13.30 -27.75 17.55
C LYS A 241 12.70 -29.15 17.68
N PHE A 242 11.78 -29.52 16.81
CA PHE A 242 11.10 -30.82 16.82
C PHE A 242 12.05 -31.96 16.43
N ILE A 243 12.78 -31.82 15.34
CA ILE A 243 13.69 -32.88 14.87
C ILE A 243 14.90 -33.04 15.80
N SER A 244 15.47 -31.96 16.34
CA SER A 244 16.57 -32.06 17.30
C SER A 244 16.22 -32.74 18.61
N SER A 245 14.91 -32.79 18.99
CA SER A 245 14.46 -33.58 20.16
C SER A 245 14.43 -35.08 19.91
N GLN A 246 14.43 -35.52 18.64
CA GLN A 246 14.32 -36.93 18.25
C GLN A 246 15.61 -37.50 17.66
N THR A 247 16.44 -36.66 17.04
CA THR A 247 17.61 -37.09 16.28
C THR A 247 18.79 -36.17 16.53
N LYS A 248 19.99 -36.68 16.62
CA LYS A 248 21.21 -35.88 16.71
C LYS A 248 21.47 -35.20 15.37
N VAL A 249 21.41 -33.89 15.36
CA VAL A 249 21.82 -33.03 14.21
C VAL A 249 23.32 -32.78 14.33
N SER A 250 24.06 -32.89 13.23
CA SER A 250 25.49 -32.59 13.25
C SER A 250 25.72 -31.09 13.54
N ALA A 251 26.82 -30.77 14.22
CA ALA A 251 27.15 -29.40 14.57
C ALA A 251 27.26 -28.46 13.34
N ASP A 252 27.70 -28.99 12.20
CA ASP A 252 27.78 -28.24 10.95
C ASP A 252 26.38 -27.91 10.39
N LEU A 253 25.48 -28.88 10.33
CA LEU A 253 24.10 -28.67 9.86
C LEU A 253 23.30 -27.79 10.83
N ASP A 254 23.50 -27.91 12.15
CA ASP A 254 22.89 -27.00 13.13
C ASP A 254 23.33 -25.54 12.91
N LYS A 255 24.64 -25.32 12.70
CA LYS A 255 25.18 -24.02 12.38
C LYS A 255 24.61 -23.45 11.08
N ARG A 256 24.54 -24.26 10.02
CA ARG A 256 23.96 -23.86 8.73
C ARG A 256 22.46 -23.54 8.84
N ALA A 257 21.69 -24.35 9.57
CA ALA A 257 20.28 -24.07 9.79
C ALA A 257 20.05 -22.75 10.52
N LYS A 258 20.89 -22.44 11.54
CA LYS A 258 20.84 -21.14 12.23
C LYS A 258 21.21 -20.00 11.29
N GLN A 259 22.21 -20.15 10.43
CA GLN A 259 22.57 -19.14 9.43
C GLN A 259 21.43 -18.90 8.41
N LEU A 260 20.78 -19.97 7.94
CA LEU A 260 19.61 -19.84 7.06
C LEU A 260 18.45 -19.10 7.75
N ALA A 261 18.16 -19.45 9.01
CA ALA A 261 17.16 -18.73 9.80
C ALA A 261 17.51 -17.25 10.01
N GLU A 262 18.82 -16.93 10.17
CA GLU A 262 19.32 -15.55 10.24
C GLU A 262 19.12 -14.77 8.93
N GLN A 263 19.09 -15.46 7.79
CA GLN A 263 18.78 -14.90 6.47
C GLN A 263 17.29 -14.76 6.19
N GLY A 264 16.43 -15.08 7.17
CA GLY A 264 14.97 -15.01 6.99
C GLY A 264 14.35 -16.22 6.32
N LYS A 265 15.10 -17.32 6.18
CA LYS A 265 14.63 -18.59 5.60
C LYS A 265 14.10 -19.51 6.69
N THR A 266 13.18 -20.39 6.35
CA THR A 266 12.62 -21.41 7.25
C THR A 266 13.30 -22.76 6.97
N PRO A 267 14.24 -23.22 7.80
CA PRO A 267 14.86 -24.53 7.62
C PRO A 267 13.92 -25.64 8.11
N LEU A 268 13.55 -26.55 7.20
CA LEU A 268 12.80 -27.77 7.47
C LEU A 268 13.77 -28.95 7.47
N LEU A 269 13.76 -29.76 8.53
CA LEU A 269 14.60 -30.93 8.66
C LEU A 269 13.80 -32.18 8.35
N PHE A 270 14.41 -33.11 7.65
CA PHE A 270 13.80 -34.41 7.27
C PHE A 270 14.62 -35.58 7.78
N THR A 271 13.93 -36.61 8.22
CA THR A 271 14.55 -37.85 8.74
C THR A 271 13.91 -39.10 8.14
N ARG A 272 14.70 -40.16 8.03
CA ARG A 272 14.24 -41.51 7.69
C ARG A 272 14.67 -42.49 8.79
N ASN A 273 13.73 -43.16 9.41
CA ASN A 273 13.96 -44.11 10.52
C ASN A 273 14.79 -43.51 11.66
N GLY A 274 14.56 -42.23 11.98
CA GLY A 274 15.31 -41.51 13.00
C GLY A 274 16.72 -41.06 12.58
N LYS A 275 17.14 -41.28 11.32
CA LYS A 275 18.40 -40.78 10.78
C LYS A 275 18.15 -39.53 9.97
N LEU A 276 18.93 -38.46 10.21
CA LEU A 276 18.80 -37.18 9.49
C LEU A 276 19.12 -37.36 7.99
N LEU A 277 18.22 -36.90 7.13
CA LEU A 277 18.40 -36.86 5.68
C LEU A 277 19.02 -35.51 5.24
N GLY A 278 18.64 -34.43 5.90
CA GLY A 278 19.15 -33.10 5.56
C GLY A 278 18.16 -31.99 5.91
N ILE A 279 18.43 -30.80 5.35
CA ILE A 279 17.66 -29.57 5.54
C ILE A 279 17.19 -29.08 4.18
N ILE A 280 15.93 -28.71 4.08
CA ILE A 280 15.37 -27.93 2.96
C ILE A 280 14.95 -26.57 3.53
N ALA A 281 15.56 -25.49 3.04
CA ALA A 281 15.18 -24.14 3.44
C ALA A 281 14.15 -23.58 2.47
N VAL A 282 13.10 -23.03 3.03
CA VAL A 282 12.01 -22.40 2.29
C VAL A 282 11.91 -20.94 2.71
N ALA A 283 11.78 -20.04 1.75
CA ALA A 283 11.59 -18.61 2.00
C ALA A 283 10.60 -18.00 1.02
N ASP A 284 9.98 -16.91 1.42
CA ASP A 284 9.25 -16.03 0.53
C ASP A 284 10.26 -15.12 -0.19
N VAL A 285 10.42 -15.33 -1.49
CA VAL A 285 11.48 -14.72 -2.29
C VAL A 285 11.13 -13.30 -2.68
N ILE A 286 12.09 -12.38 -2.58
CA ILE A 286 11.95 -11.00 -3.03
C ILE A 286 11.72 -11.00 -4.55
N LYS A 287 10.71 -10.25 -5.02
CA LYS A 287 10.45 -10.09 -6.46
C LYS A 287 11.67 -9.43 -7.14
N GLU A 288 11.98 -9.87 -8.33
CA GLU A 288 13.14 -9.40 -9.09
C GLU A 288 13.16 -7.89 -9.30
N ASP A 289 11.99 -7.29 -9.45
CA ASP A 289 11.83 -5.86 -9.69
C ASP A 289 11.83 -5.00 -8.40
N SER A 290 11.66 -5.61 -7.20
CA SER A 290 11.50 -4.88 -5.93
C SER A 290 12.71 -4.00 -5.56
N PRO A 291 13.98 -4.44 -5.63
CA PRO A 291 15.11 -3.58 -5.31
C PRO A 291 15.22 -2.38 -6.26
N ARG A 292 14.91 -2.58 -7.55
CA ARG A 292 14.90 -1.51 -8.53
C ARG A 292 13.77 -0.51 -8.25
N ALA A 293 12.57 -0.98 -7.95
CA ALA A 293 11.43 -0.14 -7.63
C ALA A 293 11.68 0.73 -6.38
N VAL A 294 12.26 0.14 -5.33
CA VAL A 294 12.68 0.86 -4.12
C VAL A 294 13.69 1.96 -4.48
N LYS A 295 14.71 1.64 -5.27
CA LYS A 295 15.72 2.61 -5.70
C LYS A 295 15.13 3.75 -6.53
N GLU A 296 14.16 3.46 -7.39
CA GLU A 296 13.45 4.47 -8.18
C GLU A 296 12.66 5.44 -7.29
N LEU A 297 11.95 4.94 -6.25
CA LEU A 297 11.26 5.78 -5.26
C LEU A 297 12.24 6.67 -4.49
N GLN A 298 13.35 6.13 -4.03
CA GLN A 298 14.41 6.88 -3.35
C GLN A 298 15.00 7.99 -4.23
N ASN A 299 15.22 7.71 -5.53
CA ASN A 299 15.68 8.71 -6.49
C ASN A 299 14.67 9.85 -6.70
N MET A 300 13.37 9.58 -6.47
CA MET A 300 12.33 10.61 -6.46
C MET A 300 12.26 11.40 -5.14
N GLY A 301 13.14 11.13 -4.17
CA GLY A 301 13.17 11.74 -2.85
C GLY A 301 12.10 11.19 -1.90
N ILE A 302 11.54 10.03 -2.19
CA ILE A 302 10.50 9.37 -1.39
C ILE A 302 11.18 8.41 -0.43
N ARG A 303 10.82 8.47 0.86
CA ARG A 303 11.29 7.54 1.89
C ARG A 303 10.52 6.23 1.79
N VAL A 304 11.23 5.10 1.78
CA VAL A 304 10.63 3.77 1.64
C VAL A 304 10.75 2.99 2.94
N VAL A 305 9.62 2.59 3.50
CA VAL A 305 9.52 1.87 4.78
C VAL A 305 8.91 0.50 4.53
N MET A 306 9.51 -0.56 5.03
CA MET A 306 8.92 -1.90 5.01
C MET A 306 8.19 -2.17 6.33
N LEU A 307 6.93 -2.65 6.24
CA LEU A 307 6.13 -3.12 7.35
C LEU A 307 6.04 -4.65 7.31
N THR A 308 6.24 -5.32 8.44
CA THR A 308 6.11 -6.78 8.50
C THR A 308 5.79 -7.28 9.92
N GLY A 309 5.05 -8.38 10.02
CA GLY A 309 4.85 -9.12 11.26
C GLY A 309 6.03 -10.00 11.68
N ASP A 310 7.06 -10.13 10.84
CA ASP A 310 8.26 -10.91 11.13
C ASP A 310 9.03 -10.35 12.33
N ASN A 311 9.87 -11.20 12.93
CA ASN A 311 10.81 -10.74 13.93
C ASN A 311 11.84 -9.76 13.33
N GLU A 312 12.40 -8.89 14.16
CA GLU A 312 13.32 -7.81 13.80
C GLU A 312 14.50 -8.28 12.93
N ARG A 313 15.09 -9.44 13.26
CA ARG A 313 16.28 -9.98 12.57
C ARG A 313 15.95 -10.37 11.13
N THR A 314 14.87 -11.11 10.93
CA THR A 314 14.38 -11.52 9.60
C THR A 314 13.97 -10.30 8.78
N ALA A 315 13.23 -9.38 9.39
CA ALA A 315 12.77 -8.16 8.75
C ALA A 315 13.95 -7.29 8.25
N ARG A 316 14.98 -7.09 9.07
CA ARG A 316 16.17 -6.33 8.67
C ARG A 316 16.94 -6.99 7.54
N ALA A 317 17.05 -8.33 7.54
CA ALA A 317 17.72 -9.06 6.47
C ALA A 317 17.00 -8.86 5.12
N ILE A 318 15.68 -8.98 5.09
CA ILE A 318 14.85 -8.77 3.90
C ILE A 318 14.87 -7.30 3.48
N GLY A 319 14.73 -6.37 4.41
CA GLY A 319 14.79 -4.94 4.16
C GLY A 319 16.11 -4.49 3.52
N ALA A 320 17.24 -5.03 4.01
CA ALA A 320 18.55 -4.78 3.43
C ALA A 320 18.69 -5.32 2.00
N GLN A 321 18.13 -6.51 1.71
CA GLN A 321 18.12 -7.08 0.36
C GLN A 321 17.23 -6.27 -0.59
N ALA A 322 16.06 -5.80 -0.13
CA ALA A 322 15.16 -4.95 -0.89
C ALA A 322 15.69 -3.51 -1.04
N GLY A 323 16.62 -3.08 -0.17
CA GLY A 323 17.23 -1.75 -0.17
C GLY A 323 16.33 -0.65 0.39
N VAL A 324 15.35 -0.98 1.25
CA VAL A 324 14.46 0.01 1.89
C VAL A 324 15.22 0.89 2.87
N ASP A 325 14.70 2.09 3.15
CA ASP A 325 15.34 3.04 4.07
C ASP A 325 15.14 2.64 5.53
N ASP A 326 13.93 2.14 5.86
CA ASP A 326 13.54 1.80 7.22
C ASP A 326 12.74 0.51 7.24
N VAL A 327 12.78 -0.20 8.38
CA VAL A 327 12.05 -1.44 8.62
C VAL A 327 11.31 -1.33 9.95
N ILE A 328 10.01 -1.61 9.94
CA ILE A 328 9.18 -1.71 11.13
C ILE A 328 8.71 -3.16 11.24
N ALA A 329 9.30 -3.89 12.18
CA ALA A 329 9.11 -5.32 12.39
C ALA A 329 8.09 -5.61 13.52
N GLY A 330 7.59 -6.84 13.60
CA GLY A 330 6.70 -7.28 14.66
C GLY A 330 5.32 -6.62 14.65
N VAL A 331 4.91 -6.04 13.53
CA VAL A 331 3.63 -5.35 13.38
C VAL A 331 2.53 -6.36 13.10
N LEU A 332 1.66 -6.57 14.07
CA LEU A 332 0.46 -7.38 13.89
C LEU A 332 -0.49 -6.73 12.87
N PRO A 333 -1.39 -7.50 12.23
CA PRO A 333 -2.33 -6.94 11.24
C PRO A 333 -3.07 -5.70 11.74
N ASP A 334 -3.62 -5.75 12.95
CA ASP A 334 -4.34 -4.62 13.58
C ASP A 334 -3.43 -3.43 13.91
N GLY A 335 -2.13 -3.65 14.07
CA GLY A 335 -1.13 -2.63 14.36
C GLY A 335 -0.68 -1.83 13.13
N LYS A 336 -0.87 -2.34 11.90
CA LYS A 336 -0.44 -1.66 10.68
C LYS A 336 -1.11 -0.29 10.50
N GLU A 337 -2.40 -0.17 10.84
CA GLU A 337 -3.13 1.10 10.78
C GLU A 337 -2.51 2.15 11.68
N SER A 338 -2.14 1.79 12.92
CA SER A 338 -1.54 2.72 13.88
C SER A 338 -0.15 3.20 13.43
N VAL A 339 0.64 2.34 12.78
CA VAL A 339 1.92 2.71 12.18
C VAL A 339 1.70 3.72 11.05
N ILE A 340 0.75 3.48 10.14
CA ILE A 340 0.43 4.42 9.06
C ILE A 340 -0.03 5.77 9.63
N ARG A 341 -0.82 5.77 10.70
CA ARG A 341 -1.24 7.00 11.41
C ARG A 341 -0.03 7.80 11.89
N SER A 342 0.91 7.16 12.52
CA SER A 342 2.14 7.80 13.03
C SER A 342 3.03 8.33 11.89
N LEU A 343 3.13 7.60 10.76
CA LEU A 343 3.87 8.07 9.59
C LEU A 343 3.22 9.29 8.93
N LYS A 344 1.88 9.38 8.94
CA LYS A 344 1.14 10.55 8.40
C LYS A 344 1.40 11.85 9.15
N GLU A 345 1.80 11.80 10.40
CA GLU A 345 2.21 12.99 11.16
C GLU A 345 3.53 13.57 10.64
N GLN A 346 4.34 12.76 9.96
CA GLN A 346 5.65 13.14 9.44
C GLN A 346 5.63 13.50 7.95
N GLY A 347 4.61 13.08 7.20
CA GLY A 347 4.49 13.38 5.77
C GLY A 347 3.34 12.68 5.08
N LYS A 348 3.19 12.91 3.78
CA LYS A 348 2.18 12.25 2.94
C LYS A 348 2.55 10.80 2.69
N VAL A 349 1.71 9.86 3.12
CA VAL A 349 1.97 8.41 3.11
C VAL A 349 1.16 7.71 2.04
N ALA A 350 1.84 6.90 1.21
CA ALA A 350 1.21 5.82 0.46
C ALA A 350 1.44 4.49 1.17
N MET A 351 0.39 3.70 1.36
CA MET A 351 0.49 2.29 1.78
C MET A 351 0.32 1.39 0.57
N VAL A 352 1.21 0.41 0.42
CA VAL A 352 1.15 -0.62 -0.63
C VAL A 352 1.00 -1.98 0.01
N GLY A 353 -0.03 -2.73 -0.39
CA GLY A 353 -0.31 -4.06 0.11
C GLY A 353 -1.13 -4.89 -0.88
N ASP A 354 -1.24 -6.20 -0.65
CA ASP A 354 -1.93 -7.14 -1.53
C ASP A 354 -3.13 -7.83 -0.88
N GLY A 355 -3.23 -7.77 0.45
CA GLY A 355 -4.09 -8.63 1.25
C GLY A 355 -5.22 -7.94 2.01
N ILE A 356 -6.14 -8.78 2.49
CA ILE A 356 -7.24 -8.39 3.38
C ILE A 356 -6.71 -7.75 4.66
N ASN A 357 -5.56 -8.22 5.14
CA ASN A 357 -4.92 -7.76 6.37
C ASN A 357 -4.42 -6.30 6.27
N ASP A 358 -4.23 -5.79 5.05
CA ASP A 358 -3.74 -4.44 4.80
C ASP A 358 -4.87 -3.41 4.60
N ALA A 359 -6.12 -3.86 4.44
CA ALA A 359 -7.26 -2.99 4.14
C ALA A 359 -7.42 -1.82 5.13
N PRO A 360 -7.29 -2.00 6.47
CA PRO A 360 -7.33 -0.87 7.40
C PRO A 360 -6.19 0.13 7.18
N ALA A 361 -4.98 -0.35 6.89
CA ALA A 361 -3.80 0.46 6.63
C ALA A 361 -3.89 1.20 5.28
N LEU A 362 -4.39 0.51 4.22
CA LEU A 362 -4.66 1.10 2.91
C LEU A 362 -5.65 2.26 3.01
N THR A 363 -6.77 2.04 3.70
CA THR A 363 -7.79 3.08 3.93
C THR A 363 -7.27 4.24 4.78
N ARG A 364 -6.37 3.97 5.72
CA ARG A 364 -5.81 5.00 6.60
C ARG A 364 -4.79 5.90 5.93
N ALA A 365 -4.04 5.41 4.97
CA ALA A 365 -3.03 6.15 4.24
C ALA A 365 -3.61 7.40 3.53
N ASP A 366 -2.76 8.30 3.05
CA ASP A 366 -3.20 9.38 2.15
C ASP A 366 -3.52 8.80 0.76
N ILE A 367 -2.85 7.72 0.39
CA ILE A 367 -3.12 6.90 -0.80
C ILE A 367 -2.91 5.42 -0.45
N GLY A 368 -3.95 4.63 -0.59
CA GLY A 368 -3.88 3.17 -0.56
C GLY A 368 -3.61 2.62 -1.97
N ILE A 369 -2.63 1.74 -2.11
CA ILE A 369 -2.25 1.11 -3.39
C ILE A 369 -2.36 -0.40 -3.23
N ALA A 370 -3.30 -1.04 -3.89
CA ALA A 370 -3.39 -2.49 -3.98
C ALA A 370 -2.52 -3.01 -5.13
N ILE A 371 -1.69 -4.03 -4.85
CA ILE A 371 -0.79 -4.63 -5.83
C ILE A 371 -1.23 -6.03 -6.23
N GLY A 372 -1.18 -6.34 -7.54
CA GLY A 372 -1.67 -7.60 -8.10
C GLY A 372 -3.19 -7.63 -8.22
N ALA A 373 -3.71 -8.70 -8.79
CA ALA A 373 -5.15 -8.99 -8.79
C ALA A 373 -5.60 -9.42 -7.37
N GLY A 374 -5.32 -8.57 -6.37
CA GLY A 374 -5.54 -8.83 -4.96
C GLY A 374 -6.99 -9.22 -4.64
N THR A 375 -7.26 -9.51 -3.38
CA THR A 375 -8.63 -9.80 -2.93
C THR A 375 -9.55 -8.62 -3.21
N ASP A 376 -10.82 -8.90 -3.52
CA ASP A 376 -11.83 -7.87 -3.75
C ASP A 376 -11.84 -6.81 -2.62
N ILE A 377 -11.56 -7.21 -1.38
CA ILE A 377 -11.48 -6.34 -0.21
C ILE A 377 -10.29 -5.36 -0.28
N ALA A 378 -9.11 -5.82 -0.71
CA ALA A 378 -7.96 -4.92 -0.87
C ALA A 378 -8.18 -3.95 -2.03
N ILE A 379 -8.80 -4.43 -3.13
CA ILE A 379 -9.21 -3.60 -4.24
C ILE A 379 -10.19 -2.52 -3.75
N ASP A 380 -11.20 -2.86 -2.94
CA ASP A 380 -12.18 -1.90 -2.45
C ASP A 380 -11.59 -0.86 -1.49
N ALA A 381 -10.63 -1.26 -0.66
CA ALA A 381 -9.97 -0.38 0.31
C ALA A 381 -8.94 0.58 -0.31
N ALA A 382 -8.38 0.25 -1.47
CA ALA A 382 -7.32 1.02 -2.11
C ALA A 382 -7.86 2.16 -2.98
N ASP A 383 -7.07 3.22 -3.14
CA ASP A 383 -7.30 4.35 -4.05
C ASP A 383 -6.74 4.09 -5.45
N VAL A 384 -5.68 3.29 -5.52
CA VAL A 384 -4.99 2.89 -6.75
C VAL A 384 -4.87 1.38 -6.79
N VAL A 385 -5.21 0.78 -7.93
CA VAL A 385 -5.09 -0.66 -8.14
C VAL A 385 -4.05 -0.93 -9.23
N LEU A 386 -3.03 -1.70 -8.89
CA LEU A 386 -2.01 -2.18 -9.83
C LEU A 386 -2.40 -3.58 -10.26
N MET A 387 -2.78 -3.73 -11.53
CA MET A 387 -3.26 -5.00 -12.09
C MET A 387 -2.18 -6.07 -12.18
N LYS A 388 -0.92 -5.65 -12.22
CA LYS A 388 0.24 -6.54 -12.23
C LYS A 388 0.82 -6.65 -10.83
N SER A 389 1.36 -7.82 -10.52
CA SER A 389 2.05 -8.04 -9.24
C SER A 389 3.51 -7.55 -9.30
N GLN A 390 3.75 -6.37 -9.88
CA GLN A 390 5.08 -5.76 -10.05
C GLN A 390 5.20 -4.51 -9.20
N LEU A 391 6.20 -4.48 -8.31
CA LEU A 391 6.43 -3.31 -7.44
C LEU A 391 6.88 -2.07 -8.24
N SER A 392 7.49 -2.27 -9.41
CA SER A 392 7.88 -1.21 -10.36
C SER A 392 6.73 -0.35 -10.87
N ASP A 393 5.47 -0.82 -10.76
CA ASP A 393 4.30 -0.04 -11.10
C ASP A 393 3.97 1.05 -10.04
N VAL A 394 4.47 0.93 -8.81
CA VAL A 394 4.33 1.97 -7.77
C VAL A 394 5.07 3.26 -8.16
N PRO A 395 6.40 3.25 -8.44
CA PRO A 395 7.06 4.44 -8.93
C PRO A 395 6.50 4.93 -10.27
N ALA A 396 6.00 4.04 -11.13
CA ALA A 396 5.35 4.42 -12.39
C ALA A 396 4.04 5.20 -12.15
N ALA A 397 3.22 4.80 -11.18
CA ALA A 397 2.01 5.52 -10.77
C ALA A 397 2.34 6.93 -10.27
N VAL A 398 3.36 7.07 -9.42
CA VAL A 398 3.83 8.38 -8.93
C VAL A 398 4.32 9.27 -10.08
N ARG A 399 5.08 8.73 -11.04
CA ARG A 399 5.55 9.48 -12.23
C ARG A 399 4.39 9.97 -13.07
N LEU A 400 3.43 9.09 -13.35
CA LEU A 400 2.25 9.44 -14.15
C LEU A 400 1.45 10.54 -13.48
N SER A 401 1.21 10.43 -12.18
CA SER A 401 0.56 11.47 -11.40
C SER A 401 1.30 12.82 -11.50
N ARG A 402 2.62 12.83 -11.24
CA ARG A 402 3.45 14.05 -11.34
C ARG A 402 3.46 14.65 -12.74
N ALA A 403 3.46 13.79 -13.78
CA ALA A 403 3.40 14.25 -15.17
C ALA A 403 2.03 14.89 -15.49
N THR A 404 0.94 14.29 -15.02
CA THR A 404 -0.43 14.81 -15.18
C THR A 404 -0.59 16.14 -14.45
N LEU A 405 -0.14 16.23 -13.20
CA LEU A 405 -0.17 17.49 -12.43
C LEU A 405 0.62 18.61 -13.12
N ARG A 406 1.82 18.29 -13.63
CA ARG A 406 2.61 19.26 -14.39
C ARG A 406 1.87 19.74 -15.63
N ASN A 407 1.25 18.83 -16.37
CA ASN A 407 0.46 19.15 -17.55
C ASN A 407 -0.72 20.06 -17.20
N ILE A 408 -1.42 19.80 -16.08
CA ILE A 408 -2.49 20.67 -15.58
C ILE A 408 -1.94 22.07 -15.28
N HIS A 409 -0.81 22.19 -14.56
CA HIS A 409 -0.20 23.49 -14.25
C HIS A 409 0.23 24.25 -15.52
N GLU A 410 0.80 23.56 -16.51
CA GLU A 410 1.14 24.15 -17.80
C GLU A 410 -0.12 24.67 -18.52
N ASN A 411 -1.19 23.88 -18.54
CA ASN A 411 -2.46 24.28 -19.14
C ASN A 411 -3.08 25.48 -18.44
N LEU A 412 -3.09 25.50 -17.11
CA LEU A 412 -3.59 26.62 -16.32
C LEU A 412 -2.75 27.89 -16.55
N PHE A 413 -1.42 27.76 -16.57
CA PHE A 413 -0.53 28.89 -16.85
C PHE A 413 -0.84 29.51 -18.21
N TRP A 414 -0.92 28.74 -19.28
CA TRP A 414 -1.21 29.25 -20.61
C TRP A 414 -2.62 29.81 -20.73
N ALA A 415 -3.60 29.19 -20.06
CA ALA A 415 -4.98 29.68 -20.02
C ALA A 415 -5.13 31.05 -19.35
N PHE A 416 -4.25 31.42 -18.42
CA PHE A 416 -4.22 32.75 -17.83
C PHE A 416 -3.32 33.73 -18.60
N PHE A 417 -2.19 33.24 -19.08
CA PHE A 417 -1.17 34.08 -19.68
C PHE A 417 -1.69 34.85 -20.91
N TYR A 418 -2.45 34.21 -21.78
CA TYR A 418 -3.00 34.89 -22.95
C TYR A 418 -4.05 35.98 -22.54
N ASN A 419 -4.78 35.77 -21.46
CA ASN A 419 -5.74 36.75 -20.94
C ASN A 419 -5.04 37.99 -20.40
N VAL A 420 -3.90 37.80 -19.71
CA VAL A 420 -3.10 38.96 -19.17
C VAL A 420 -2.64 39.87 -20.32
N ILE A 421 -2.30 39.31 -21.47
CA ILE A 421 -1.91 40.06 -22.66
C ILE A 421 -3.13 40.59 -23.42
N GLY A 422 -4.14 39.75 -23.58
CA GLY A 422 -5.31 39.98 -24.42
C GLY A 422 -6.25 41.05 -23.85
N ILE A 423 -6.46 41.10 -22.53
CA ILE A 423 -7.38 42.04 -21.89
C ILE A 423 -6.94 43.50 -22.12
N PRO A 424 -5.68 43.92 -21.86
CA PRO A 424 -5.23 45.27 -22.16
C PRO A 424 -5.33 45.62 -23.65
N LEU A 425 -5.05 44.64 -24.54
CA LEU A 425 -5.15 44.88 -25.98
C LEU A 425 -6.61 45.08 -26.41
N ALA A 426 -7.55 44.26 -25.87
CA ALA A 426 -8.99 44.38 -26.13
C ALA A 426 -9.58 45.67 -25.54
N ALA A 427 -9.12 46.08 -24.37
CA ALA A 427 -9.48 47.35 -23.74
C ALA A 427 -9.00 48.58 -24.52
N GLY A 428 -8.06 48.40 -25.46
CA GLY A 428 -7.53 49.46 -26.31
C GLY A 428 -6.45 50.31 -25.65
N VAL A 429 -5.76 49.81 -24.60
CA VAL A 429 -4.69 50.54 -23.89
C VAL A 429 -3.57 50.98 -24.84
N TRP A 430 -3.31 50.20 -25.89
CA TRP A 430 -2.25 50.45 -26.87
C TRP A 430 -2.69 51.32 -28.05
N ILE A 431 -4.00 51.67 -28.18
CA ILE A 431 -4.52 52.52 -29.26
C ILE A 431 -3.88 53.91 -29.27
N PRO A 432 -3.79 54.62 -28.12
CA PRO A 432 -3.21 55.98 -28.11
C PRO A 432 -1.72 56.01 -28.42
N ILE A 433 -0.98 54.87 -28.19
CA ILE A 433 0.49 54.82 -28.33
C ILE A 433 0.88 54.30 -29.72
N PHE A 434 0.26 53.19 -30.17
CA PHE A 434 0.66 52.44 -31.37
C PHE A 434 -0.45 52.37 -32.43
N GLY A 435 -1.65 52.88 -32.14
CA GLY A 435 -2.80 52.73 -33.03
C GLY A 435 -3.34 51.27 -33.16
N TRP A 436 -2.89 50.38 -32.29
CA TRP A 436 -3.25 48.96 -32.39
C TRP A 436 -4.67 48.73 -31.89
N THR A 437 -5.54 48.31 -32.79
CA THR A 437 -6.93 47.94 -32.47
C THR A 437 -7.10 46.42 -32.57
N LEU A 438 -7.67 45.80 -31.55
CA LEU A 438 -8.06 44.39 -31.64
C LEU A 438 -9.43 44.29 -32.32
N ASN A 439 -9.47 43.56 -33.43
CA ASN A 439 -10.73 43.16 -34.03
C ASN A 439 -11.32 42.00 -33.19
N PRO A 440 -12.62 42.01 -32.79
CA PRO A 440 -13.26 40.97 -32.01
C PRO A 440 -13.13 39.54 -32.61
N MET A 441 -13.04 39.44 -33.95
CA MET A 441 -12.82 38.16 -34.63
C MET A 441 -11.47 37.52 -34.25
N PHE A 442 -10.39 38.33 -34.11
CA PHE A 442 -9.10 37.81 -33.65
C PHE A 442 -9.15 37.37 -32.18
N GLY A 443 -9.96 38.09 -31.34
CA GLY A 443 -10.20 37.66 -29.97
C GLY A 443 -10.88 36.31 -29.88
N ALA A 444 -11.92 36.08 -30.69
CA ALA A 444 -12.61 34.77 -30.77
C ALA A 444 -11.71 33.65 -31.30
N ALA A 445 -10.89 33.95 -32.32
CA ALA A 445 -9.92 33.01 -32.87
C ALA A 445 -8.86 32.63 -31.83
N ALA A 446 -8.31 33.58 -31.07
CA ALA A 446 -7.34 33.36 -30.00
C ALA A 446 -7.92 32.47 -28.88
N MET A 447 -9.18 32.68 -28.49
CA MET A 447 -9.90 31.87 -27.52
C MET A 447 -10.05 30.40 -27.98
N SER A 448 -10.44 30.20 -29.26
CA SER A 448 -10.55 28.85 -29.84
C SER A 448 -9.20 28.16 -29.90
N LEU A 449 -8.14 28.89 -30.29
CA LEU A 449 -6.77 28.37 -30.33
C LEU A 449 -6.26 28.00 -28.95
N SER A 450 -6.59 28.79 -27.91
CA SER A 450 -6.23 28.47 -26.52
C SER A 450 -6.81 27.13 -26.07
N SER A 451 -8.09 26.88 -26.32
CA SER A 451 -8.74 25.60 -26.03
C SER A 451 -8.10 24.43 -26.79
N PHE A 452 -7.79 24.64 -28.07
CA PHE A 452 -7.07 23.66 -28.89
C PHE A 452 -5.67 23.34 -28.31
N CYS A 453 -4.91 24.36 -27.89
CA CYS A 453 -3.60 24.19 -27.29
C CYS A 453 -3.67 23.38 -25.97
N VAL A 454 -4.66 23.66 -25.10
CA VAL A 454 -4.87 22.91 -23.86
C VAL A 454 -5.13 21.43 -24.13
N VAL A 455 -6.04 21.12 -25.06
CA VAL A 455 -6.35 19.73 -25.41
C VAL A 455 -5.13 19.04 -26.02
N THR A 456 -4.43 19.69 -26.95
CA THR A 456 -3.22 19.14 -27.58
C THR A 456 -2.11 18.90 -26.56
N ASN A 457 -1.92 19.83 -25.60
CA ASN A 457 -0.94 19.63 -24.53
C ASN A 457 -1.31 18.45 -23.62
N ALA A 458 -2.60 18.30 -23.28
CA ALA A 458 -3.05 17.13 -22.51
C ALA A 458 -2.81 15.82 -23.25
N LEU A 459 -3.07 15.78 -24.56
CA LEU A 459 -2.81 14.59 -25.41
C LEU A 459 -1.33 14.20 -25.47
N ARG A 460 -0.39 15.13 -25.20
CA ARG A 460 1.05 14.80 -25.09
C ARG A 460 1.34 13.78 -23.99
N LEU A 461 0.48 13.64 -22.97
CA LEU A 461 0.59 12.59 -21.96
C LEU A 461 0.54 11.19 -22.56
N ASN A 462 -0.12 10.97 -23.70
CA ASN A 462 -0.11 9.68 -24.39
C ASN A 462 1.28 9.25 -24.90
N LEU A 463 2.21 10.18 -25.03
CA LEU A 463 3.59 9.93 -25.43
C LEU A 463 4.53 9.75 -24.21
N PHE A 464 3.97 9.86 -23.00
CA PHE A 464 4.76 9.75 -21.78
C PHE A 464 5.10 8.30 -21.47
N LYS A 465 6.39 8.01 -21.29
CA LYS A 465 6.88 6.68 -20.91
C LYS A 465 6.97 6.58 -19.41
N ILE A 466 6.01 5.91 -18.77
CA ILE A 466 5.85 5.85 -17.30
C ILE A 466 7.00 5.13 -16.57
N HIS A 467 7.67 4.19 -17.24
CA HIS A 467 8.81 3.45 -16.68
C HIS A 467 10.19 4.10 -16.98
N ASN A 468 10.21 5.29 -17.61
CA ASN A 468 11.45 5.98 -17.90
C ASN A 468 11.88 6.87 -16.74
N THR A 469 12.99 6.52 -16.08
CA THR A 469 13.55 7.19 -14.91
C THR A 469 14.34 8.47 -15.23
N ALA A 470 14.70 8.71 -16.49
CA ALA A 470 15.60 9.81 -16.91
C ALA A 470 15.09 11.22 -16.52
N ARG A 471 13.81 11.37 -16.21
CA ARG A 471 13.18 12.65 -15.84
C ARG A 471 12.75 12.72 -14.39
N ASP A 472 13.13 11.74 -13.58
CA ASP A 472 12.80 11.73 -12.16
C ASP A 472 13.49 12.91 -11.47
N LYS A 473 12.72 13.57 -10.62
CA LYS A 473 13.21 14.68 -9.79
C LYS A 473 12.85 14.39 -8.35
N ALA A 474 13.84 14.52 -7.48
CA ALA A 474 13.61 14.46 -6.05
C ALA A 474 12.63 15.58 -5.61
N ILE A 475 11.81 15.27 -4.62
CA ILE A 475 10.95 16.28 -3.97
C ILE A 475 11.82 17.32 -3.27
N LYS A 476 11.33 18.56 -3.21
CA LYS A 476 12.08 19.68 -2.63
C LYS A 476 12.36 19.52 -1.13
N ASN A 477 11.45 18.87 -0.42
CA ASN A 477 11.52 18.65 1.03
C ASN A 477 11.39 17.14 1.31
N PRO A 478 12.49 16.36 1.23
CA PRO A 478 12.47 14.96 1.63
C PRO A 478 12.23 14.86 3.14
N VAL A 479 11.45 13.86 3.55
CA VAL A 479 11.14 13.60 4.95
C VAL A 479 12.26 12.77 5.57
N THR A 480 12.72 13.18 6.75
CA THR A 480 13.57 12.34 7.61
C THR A 480 12.66 11.75 8.68
N LEU A 481 12.49 10.43 8.68
CA LEU A 481 11.64 9.77 9.65
C LEU A 481 12.34 9.67 11.00
N ASN A 482 11.65 10.07 12.04
CA ASN A 482 12.00 9.75 13.42
C ASN A 482 11.21 8.49 13.81
N ILE A 483 11.72 7.32 13.42
CA ILE A 483 11.19 6.05 13.89
C ILE A 483 11.83 5.83 15.25
N THR A 484 11.13 6.23 16.32
CA THR A 484 11.47 5.78 17.67
C THR A 484 11.17 4.28 17.68
N HIS A 485 12.21 3.45 17.61
CA HIS A 485 12.09 2.05 17.97
C HIS A 485 11.59 2.02 19.42
N ASP A 486 10.42 1.47 19.63
CA ASP A 486 9.77 1.36 20.96
C ASP A 486 10.50 0.36 21.89
N GLU A 487 11.80 0.11 21.62
CA GLU A 487 12.68 -0.63 22.55
C GLU A 487 12.82 0.12 23.88
N ASN A 488 12.88 1.46 23.85
CA ASN A 488 12.91 2.25 25.07
C ASN A 488 11.62 2.23 25.87
N LYS A 489 10.45 1.98 25.25
CA LYS A 489 9.20 1.86 26.01
C LYS A 489 8.99 0.47 26.61
N LYS A 490 9.59 -0.58 26.04
CA LYS A 490 9.64 -1.90 26.69
C LYS A 490 10.66 -1.92 27.82
N GLU A 491 11.86 -1.36 27.60
CA GLU A 491 12.86 -1.26 28.67
C GLU A 491 12.48 -0.25 29.76
N GLU A 492 11.77 0.86 29.44
CA GLU A 492 11.19 1.75 30.48
C GLU A 492 9.98 1.13 31.18
N LYS A 493 9.19 0.24 30.52
CA LYS A 493 8.15 -0.53 31.20
C LYS A 493 8.70 -1.69 32.02
N GLU A 494 9.78 -2.33 31.58
CA GLU A 494 10.45 -3.41 32.33
C GLU A 494 11.35 -2.89 33.47
N ASN A 495 11.80 -1.64 33.43
CA ASN A 495 12.61 -1.01 34.49
C ASN A 495 11.83 -0.10 35.46
N LYS A 496 10.53 0.12 35.25
CA LYS A 496 9.67 0.61 36.32
C LYS A 496 9.34 -0.57 37.21
N THR A 497 9.95 -0.58 38.38
CA THR A 497 9.59 -1.49 39.47
C THR A 497 8.08 -1.34 39.71
N MET A 498 7.28 -2.24 39.14
CA MET A 498 5.83 -2.26 39.35
C MET A 498 5.56 -2.65 40.79
N VAL A 499 4.88 -1.80 41.52
CA VAL A 499 4.48 -2.05 42.93
C VAL A 499 3.29 -3.00 42.90
N LYS A 500 3.45 -4.18 43.50
CA LYS A 500 2.37 -5.13 43.72
C LYS A 500 1.59 -4.70 44.97
N VAL A 501 0.32 -4.42 44.77
CA VAL A 501 -0.59 -3.99 45.83
C VAL A 501 -1.58 -5.11 46.14
N THR A 502 -1.64 -5.49 47.38
CA THR A 502 -2.62 -6.46 47.90
C THR A 502 -3.55 -5.75 48.88
N VAL A 503 -4.84 -5.74 48.59
CA VAL A 503 -5.90 -5.12 49.39
C VAL A 503 -6.77 -6.20 50.01
N ASN A 504 -7.01 -6.13 51.30
CA ASN A 504 -7.95 -6.99 51.98
C ASN A 504 -9.35 -6.37 51.92
N VAL A 505 -10.29 -7.10 51.31
CA VAL A 505 -11.65 -6.65 51.05
C VAL A 505 -12.65 -7.62 51.63
N GLU A 506 -13.51 -7.17 52.56
CA GLU A 506 -14.56 -7.98 53.14
C GLU A 506 -15.92 -7.66 52.51
N GLY A 507 -16.77 -8.69 52.36
CA GLY A 507 -18.11 -8.56 51.77
C GLY A 507 -18.22 -9.07 50.32
N MET A 508 -17.15 -9.55 49.70
CA MET A 508 -17.23 -10.25 48.40
C MET A 508 -17.77 -11.68 48.63
N MET A 509 -18.88 -12.06 48.00
CA MET A 509 -19.51 -13.38 48.20
C MET A 509 -19.48 -14.29 46.97
N CYS A 510 -19.11 -13.77 45.79
CA CYS A 510 -19.14 -14.54 44.53
C CYS A 510 -18.31 -13.88 43.47
N GLY A 511 -18.07 -14.58 42.35
CA GLY A 511 -17.31 -14.08 41.22
C GLY A 511 -17.86 -12.79 40.56
N HIS A 512 -19.13 -12.47 40.77
CA HIS A 512 -19.70 -11.21 40.30
C HIS A 512 -19.21 -10.01 41.13
N CYS A 513 -19.03 -10.23 42.46
CA CYS A 513 -18.43 -9.25 43.37
C CYS A 513 -16.95 -9.01 42.99
N GLU A 514 -16.20 -10.06 42.68
CA GLU A 514 -14.81 -9.96 42.20
C GLU A 514 -14.69 -9.09 40.94
N ALA A 515 -15.55 -9.34 39.94
CA ALA A 515 -15.58 -8.57 38.73
C ALA A 515 -15.93 -7.09 38.95
N HIS A 516 -16.78 -6.81 39.95
CA HIS A 516 -17.17 -5.44 40.31
C HIS A 516 -16.00 -4.69 40.99
N VAL A 517 -15.31 -5.32 41.94
CA VAL A 517 -14.12 -4.76 42.57
C VAL A 517 -12.97 -4.57 41.57
N ASN A 518 -12.74 -5.56 40.70
CA ASN A 518 -11.72 -5.47 39.64
C ASN A 518 -11.95 -4.24 38.76
N LYS A 519 -13.19 -4.01 38.35
CA LYS A 519 -13.56 -2.88 37.49
C LYS A 519 -13.40 -1.53 38.21
N ALA A 520 -13.72 -1.46 39.48
CA ALA A 520 -13.57 -0.25 40.28
C ALA A 520 -12.09 0.13 40.48
N ILE A 521 -11.24 -0.82 40.81
CA ILE A 521 -9.78 -0.62 40.95
C ILE A 521 -9.15 -0.24 39.61
N GLN A 522 -9.53 -0.93 38.53
CA GLN A 522 -9.01 -0.65 37.17
C GLN A 522 -9.37 0.76 36.71
N ALA A 523 -10.60 1.20 36.98
CA ALA A 523 -11.05 2.54 36.62
C ALA A 523 -10.39 3.65 37.47
N ALA A 524 -10.12 3.41 38.75
CA ALA A 524 -9.58 4.42 39.67
C ALA A 524 -8.06 4.60 39.56
N PHE A 525 -7.32 3.52 39.31
CA PHE A 525 -5.85 3.51 39.38
C PHE A 525 -5.20 3.16 38.03
N GLY A 526 -5.97 2.81 36.98
CA GLY A 526 -5.43 2.34 35.71
C GLY A 526 -4.58 1.07 35.88
N ALA A 527 -4.87 0.26 36.91
CA ALA A 527 -4.09 -0.89 37.32
C ALA A 527 -4.17 -2.01 36.27
N GLU A 528 -3.04 -2.67 35.99
CA GLU A 528 -2.96 -3.88 35.19
C GLU A 528 -3.04 -5.12 36.10
N ASP A 529 -3.48 -6.25 35.56
CA ASP A 529 -3.56 -7.56 36.25
C ASP A 529 -4.35 -7.55 37.56
N VAL A 530 -5.52 -6.89 37.60
CA VAL A 530 -6.38 -6.85 38.80
C VAL A 530 -7.08 -8.20 39.00
N VAL A 531 -6.77 -8.88 40.07
CA VAL A 531 -7.36 -10.18 40.45
C VAL A 531 -7.93 -10.11 41.86
N SER A 532 -9.24 -10.25 42.00
CA SER A 532 -9.93 -10.40 43.29
C SER A 532 -10.28 -11.86 43.55
N SER A 533 -10.24 -12.26 44.80
CA SER A 533 -10.68 -13.57 45.27
C SER A 533 -11.63 -13.41 46.44
N HIS A 534 -12.89 -13.82 46.30
CA HIS A 534 -13.88 -13.81 47.35
C HIS A 534 -13.60 -14.89 48.41
N GLU A 535 -12.93 -15.97 48.06
CA GLU A 535 -12.53 -17.04 48.98
C GLU A 535 -11.44 -16.55 49.95
N ASN A 536 -10.49 -15.75 49.47
CA ASN A 536 -9.37 -15.22 50.25
C ASN A 536 -9.64 -13.83 50.82
N GLY A 537 -10.72 -13.16 50.40
CA GLY A 537 -11.01 -11.80 50.78
C GLY A 537 -9.97 -10.77 50.33
N THR A 538 -9.31 -11.01 49.20
CA THR A 538 -8.19 -10.17 48.74
C THR A 538 -8.36 -9.73 47.27
N THR A 539 -7.87 -8.51 46.98
CA THR A 539 -7.71 -8.00 45.63
C THR A 539 -6.24 -7.65 45.41
N VAL A 540 -5.62 -8.22 44.36
CA VAL A 540 -4.22 -8.00 44.01
C VAL A 540 -4.16 -7.29 42.66
N PHE A 541 -3.33 -6.25 42.54
CA PHE A 541 -3.11 -5.52 41.31
C PHE A 541 -1.71 -4.90 41.28
N THR A 542 -1.27 -4.48 40.09
CA THR A 542 0.02 -3.85 39.88
C THR A 542 -0.13 -2.41 39.38
N VAL A 543 0.70 -1.51 39.92
CA VAL A 543 0.70 -0.08 39.58
C VAL A 543 2.14 0.45 39.47
N PRO A 544 2.39 1.50 38.67
CA PRO A 544 3.74 2.04 38.47
C PRO A 544 4.31 2.79 39.68
N GLU A 545 3.48 3.21 40.63
CA GLU A 545 3.87 3.93 41.86
C GLU A 545 3.00 3.50 43.04
N LYS A 546 3.49 3.67 44.27
CA LYS A 546 2.71 3.39 45.48
C LYS A 546 1.42 4.20 45.49
N VAL A 547 0.31 3.53 45.80
CA VAL A 547 -1.00 4.15 45.89
C VAL A 547 -1.28 4.64 47.33
N ASP A 548 -2.03 5.73 47.41
CA ASP A 548 -2.49 6.25 48.71
C ASP A 548 -3.56 5.32 49.28
N GLU A 549 -3.33 4.85 50.52
CA GLU A 549 -4.22 3.94 51.25
C GLU A 549 -5.63 4.53 51.41
N ALA A 550 -5.74 5.83 51.66
CA ALA A 550 -7.03 6.52 51.84
C ALA A 550 -7.86 6.49 50.54
N LYS A 551 -7.20 6.61 49.41
CA LYS A 551 -7.87 6.56 48.10
C LYS A 551 -8.32 5.14 47.70
N VAL A 552 -7.54 4.12 48.10
CA VAL A 552 -7.94 2.72 47.90
C VAL A 552 -9.14 2.37 48.78
N GLU A 553 -9.14 2.82 50.03
CA GLU A 553 -10.25 2.68 50.97
C GLU A 553 -11.54 3.32 50.42
N GLU A 554 -11.44 4.53 49.86
CA GLU A 554 -12.57 5.24 49.27
C GLU A 554 -13.18 4.45 48.10
N VAL A 555 -12.35 3.98 47.18
CA VAL A 555 -12.78 3.20 45.97
C VAL A 555 -13.47 1.88 46.39
N ILE A 556 -12.93 1.17 47.39
CA ILE A 556 -13.53 -0.08 47.88
C ILE A 556 -14.87 0.19 48.55
N LYS A 557 -14.99 1.27 49.34
CA LYS A 557 -16.25 1.67 49.98
C LYS A 557 -17.30 2.14 48.98
N GLU A 558 -16.90 2.90 47.94
CA GLU A 558 -17.81 3.30 46.88
C GLU A 558 -18.31 2.11 46.08
N ALA A 559 -17.48 1.07 45.90
CA ALA A 559 -17.89 -0.19 45.32
C ALA A 559 -18.82 -1.03 46.23
N GLY A 560 -19.07 -0.60 47.45
CA GLY A 560 -20.02 -1.24 48.37
C GLY A 560 -19.42 -2.37 49.25
N TYR A 561 -18.08 -2.39 49.41
CA TYR A 561 -17.35 -3.41 50.17
C TYR A 561 -16.60 -2.77 51.36
N GLU A 562 -16.18 -3.60 52.33
CA GLU A 562 -15.38 -3.16 53.47
C GLU A 562 -13.88 -3.30 53.20
N PHE A 563 -13.14 -2.21 53.38
CA PHE A 563 -11.68 -2.20 53.35
C PHE A 563 -11.08 -2.62 54.68
N LYS A 564 -10.14 -3.58 54.72
CA LYS A 564 -9.48 -4.13 55.91
C LYS A 564 -7.97 -3.91 55.96
N GLY A 565 -7.41 -3.28 54.93
CA GLY A 565 -5.99 -2.94 54.89
C GLY A 565 -5.33 -3.21 53.53
N ILE A 566 -4.13 -2.68 53.38
CA ILE A 566 -3.35 -2.73 52.16
C ILE A 566 -1.91 -3.14 52.47
N THR A 567 -1.31 -3.90 51.57
CA THR A 567 0.13 -4.23 51.54
C THR A 567 0.70 -3.88 50.20
N GLN A 568 1.84 -3.19 50.14
CA GLN A 568 2.47 -2.75 48.92
C GLN A 568 3.93 -3.24 48.88
N GLU A 569 4.26 -4.09 47.93
CA GLU A 569 5.58 -4.71 47.75
C GLU A 569 6.25 -4.27 46.45
#